data_ce3cf934080676f45fd16a32529c9e42
#
_entry.id   ce3cf934080676f45fd16a32529c9e42
#
_cell.length_a   1.000
_cell.length_b   1.000
_cell.length_c   1.000
_cell.angle_alpha   90.00
_cell.angle_beta   90.00
_cell.angle_gamma   90.00
#
_symmetry.space_group_name_H-M   'P 1'
#
loop_
_entity.id
_entity.type
_entity.pdbx_description
1 polymer ?
#
loop_
_entity_poly.entity_id
_entity_poly.type
_entity_poly.pdbx_seq_one_letter_code
_entity_poly.pdbx_strand_id
1 'polypeptide(L)'
;MNFYHKIKVSRLKPFLLQKKKLFFIKQSKRQGYFIRVFFICTDSPMINASRIALRVMEGGHEVPISKIISRYQKSIINAYYSHEIVDRLYLYDNSIDDQSPQLIARFSDGELIKQYPCNLPSWTEAFLQS
;
A
#
# COMPACT_ATOMS: atom_id res chain seq x y z
N MET A 1 -9.50 29.84 2.56
CA MET A 1 -8.05 29.62 2.62
C MET A 1 -7.77 28.14 2.76
N ASN A 2 -7.33 27.52 1.69
CA ASN A 2 -7.04 26.09 1.70
C ASN A 2 -5.57 25.90 2.07
N PHE A 3 -5.28 25.58 3.33
CA PHE A 3 -3.96 25.15 3.74
C PHE A 3 -3.81 23.67 3.38
N TYR A 4 -3.08 23.38 2.30
CA TYR A 4 -2.74 22.02 1.93
C TYR A 4 -1.50 21.59 2.72
N HIS A 5 -1.71 20.92 3.84
CA HIS A 5 -0.63 20.20 4.49
C HIS A 5 -0.49 18.83 3.81
N LYS A 6 0.60 18.66 3.07
CA LYS A 6 0.95 17.35 2.52
C LYS A 6 1.52 16.48 3.63
N ILE A 7 0.70 15.62 4.21
CA ILE A 7 1.26 14.49 4.94
C ILE A 7 1.72 13.49 3.90
N LYS A 8 3.03 13.44 3.68
CA LYS A 8 3.64 12.42 2.84
C LYS A 8 3.72 11.13 3.65
N VAL A 9 2.69 10.30 3.57
CA VAL A 9 2.67 8.98 4.22
C VAL A 9 3.47 7.99 3.38
N SER A 10 4.67 8.38 2.95
CA SER A 10 5.46 7.68 1.94
C SER A 10 6.23 6.45 2.45
N ARG A 11 6.10 6.08 3.71
CA ARG A 11 6.76 4.90 4.27
C ARG A 11 5.89 4.17 5.29
N LEU A 12 4.62 3.99 4.98
CA LEU A 12 3.84 3.03 5.74
C LEU A 12 4.33 1.64 5.37
N LYS A 13 5.16 1.07 6.23
CA LYS A 13 5.42 -0.37 6.16
C LYS A 13 4.06 -1.08 6.14
N PRO A 14 3.87 -2.13 5.32
CA PRO A 14 2.55 -2.77 5.15
C PRO A 14 1.83 -3.11 6.46
N PHE A 15 2.56 -3.47 7.51
CA PHE A 15 1.99 -3.79 8.80
C PHE A 15 1.51 -2.59 9.63
N LEU A 16 1.72 -1.39 9.16
CA LEU A 16 1.31 -0.19 9.86
C LEU A 16 -0.10 0.30 9.46
N LEU A 17 -0.73 -0.33 8.46
CA LEU A 17 -2.16 -0.17 8.16
C LEU A 17 -3.01 -1.09 9.07
N GLN A 18 -2.65 -1.19 10.36
CA GLN A 18 -3.51 -1.72 11.40
C GLN A 18 -4.54 -0.65 11.81
N LYS A 19 -5.52 -1.04 12.63
CA LYS A 19 -6.59 -0.15 13.13
C LYS A 19 -6.10 1.22 13.56
N LYS A 20 -4.91 1.31 14.17
CA LYS A 20 -4.28 2.56 14.61
C LYS A 20 -3.98 3.52 13.47
N LYS A 21 -3.65 3.02 12.29
CA LYS A 21 -3.33 3.89 11.14
C LYS A 21 -4.55 4.36 10.38
N LEU A 22 -5.56 3.53 10.25
CA LEU A 22 -6.85 3.99 9.74
C LEU A 22 -7.40 5.08 10.65
N PHE A 23 -7.28 4.92 11.95
CA PHE A 23 -7.66 5.93 12.93
C PHE A 23 -6.86 7.23 12.75
N PHE A 24 -5.54 7.13 12.61
CA PHE A 24 -4.66 8.27 12.35
C PHE A 24 -5.04 8.99 11.05
N ILE A 25 -5.29 8.25 9.98
CA ILE A 25 -5.72 8.80 8.69
C ILE A 25 -7.05 9.54 8.85
N LYS A 26 -8.03 8.94 9.53
CA LYS A 26 -9.33 9.57 9.79
C LYS A 26 -9.20 10.86 10.60
N GLN A 27 -8.39 10.86 11.64
CA GLN A 27 -8.14 12.06 12.44
C GLN A 27 -7.46 13.16 11.63
N SER A 28 -6.46 12.81 10.84
CA SER A 28 -5.76 13.76 9.98
C SER A 28 -6.72 14.39 8.97
N LYS A 29 -7.61 13.61 8.39
CA LYS A 29 -8.65 14.11 7.49
C LYS A 29 -9.59 15.10 8.18
N ARG A 30 -10.02 14.79 9.40
CA ARG A 30 -10.87 15.68 10.21
C ARG A 30 -10.21 17.02 10.51
N GLN A 31 -8.88 17.03 10.61
CA GLN A 31 -8.09 18.24 10.86
C GLN A 31 -7.81 19.04 9.57
N GLY A 32 -8.33 18.62 8.43
CA GLY A 32 -8.20 19.33 7.17
C GLY A 32 -6.99 18.97 6.33
N TYR A 33 -6.26 17.90 6.67
CA TYR A 33 -5.12 17.47 5.87
C TYR A 33 -5.57 16.81 4.57
N PHE A 34 -4.83 17.10 3.49
CA PHE A 34 -4.96 16.39 2.24
C PHE A 34 -4.06 15.14 2.27
N ILE A 35 -4.66 13.95 2.14
CA ILE A 35 -3.98 12.69 2.38
C ILE A 35 -3.75 11.96 1.06
N ARG A 36 -2.50 11.64 0.78
CA ARG A 36 -2.09 10.77 -0.32
C ARG A 36 -1.49 9.49 0.23
N VAL A 37 -1.98 8.35 -0.22
CA VAL A 37 -1.44 7.04 0.13
C VAL A 37 -0.80 6.43 -1.12
N PHE A 38 0.44 6.00 -0.97
CA PHE A 38 1.17 5.23 -1.98
C PHE A 38 1.26 3.80 -1.45
N PHE A 39 0.45 2.93 -2.02
CA PHE A 39 0.42 1.52 -1.65
C PHE A 39 1.26 0.73 -2.64
N ILE A 40 2.34 0.14 -2.13
CA ILE A 40 3.29 -0.64 -2.92
C ILE A 40 3.18 -2.10 -2.48
N CYS A 41 2.78 -2.96 -3.38
CA CYS A 41 2.56 -4.38 -3.11
C CYS A 41 3.32 -5.25 -4.10
N THR A 42 3.43 -6.53 -3.78
CA THR A 42 3.98 -7.56 -4.66
C THR A 42 2.90 -8.57 -5.01
N ASP A 43 3.08 -9.31 -6.10
CA ASP A 43 2.09 -10.26 -6.60
C ASP A 43 1.91 -11.48 -5.68
N SER A 44 2.87 -11.73 -4.79
CA SER A 44 2.83 -12.85 -3.86
C SER A 44 3.58 -12.55 -2.56
N PRO A 45 3.09 -13.03 -1.40
CA PRO A 45 3.83 -12.93 -0.14
C PRO A 45 5.17 -13.71 -0.19
N MET A 46 5.31 -14.67 -1.09
CA MET A 46 6.56 -15.42 -1.27
C MET A 46 7.68 -14.56 -1.85
N ILE A 47 7.35 -13.56 -2.65
CA ILE A 47 8.33 -12.56 -3.11
C ILE A 47 8.89 -11.79 -1.91
N ASN A 48 8.03 -11.37 -0.99
CA ASN A 48 8.43 -10.70 0.23
C ASN A 48 9.28 -11.61 1.12
N ALA A 49 8.91 -12.88 1.24
CA ALA A 49 9.66 -13.88 2.01
C ALA A 49 11.08 -14.09 1.44
N SER A 50 11.21 -14.19 0.12
CA SER A 50 12.49 -14.33 -0.56
C SER A 50 13.40 -13.12 -0.32
N ARG A 51 12.85 -11.91 -0.40
CA ARG A 51 13.59 -10.67 -0.16
C ARG A 51 14.04 -10.56 1.30
N ILE A 52 13.21 -10.96 2.25
CA ILE A 52 13.56 -11.00 3.67
C ILE A 52 14.66 -12.03 3.90
N ALA A 53 14.58 -13.22 3.29
CA ALA A 53 15.61 -14.25 3.40
C ALA A 53 16.97 -13.75 2.91
N LEU A 54 17.02 -13.03 1.79
CA LEU A 54 18.26 -12.40 1.32
C LEU A 54 18.82 -11.38 2.32
N ARG A 55 17.97 -10.57 2.93
CA ARG A 55 18.38 -9.60 3.95
C ARG A 55 18.92 -10.28 5.21
N VAL A 56 18.35 -11.43 5.60
CA VAL A 56 18.84 -12.23 6.74
C VAL A 56 20.24 -12.74 6.44
N MET A 57 20.49 -13.20 5.23
CA MET A 57 21.85 -13.61 4.79
C MET A 57 22.86 -12.46 4.84
N GLU A 58 22.38 -11.21 4.69
CA GLU A 58 23.19 -9.99 4.77
C GLU A 58 23.24 -9.40 6.20
N GLY A 59 22.75 -10.11 7.21
CA GLY A 59 22.76 -9.70 8.61
C GLY A 59 21.48 -9.03 9.12
N GLY A 60 20.38 -9.09 8.38
CA GLY A 60 19.08 -8.59 8.80
C GLY A 60 18.33 -9.53 9.75
N HIS A 61 17.17 -9.09 10.24
CA HIS A 61 16.37 -9.87 11.17
C HIS A 61 15.45 -10.85 10.44
N GLU A 62 15.38 -12.08 10.98
CA GLU A 62 14.45 -13.09 10.51
C GLU A 62 13.00 -12.76 10.89
N VAL A 63 12.07 -13.02 9.95
CA VAL A 63 10.62 -12.89 10.17
C VAL A 63 9.95 -14.22 9.81
N PRO A 64 9.14 -14.80 10.70
CA PRO A 64 8.40 -16.03 10.38
C PRO A 64 7.52 -15.88 9.14
N ILE A 65 7.47 -16.90 8.29
CA ILE A 65 6.70 -16.90 7.04
C ILE A 65 5.20 -16.66 7.33
N SER A 66 4.66 -17.24 8.40
CA SER A 66 3.26 -17.03 8.80
C SER A 66 2.94 -15.56 9.05
N LYS A 67 3.87 -14.81 9.64
CA LYS A 67 3.72 -13.36 9.84
C LYS A 67 3.80 -12.58 8.53
N ILE A 68 4.68 -12.99 7.62
CA ILE A 68 4.80 -12.37 6.29
C ILE A 68 3.49 -12.50 5.52
N ILE A 69 2.92 -13.70 5.48
CA ILE A 69 1.64 -13.97 4.81
C ILE A 69 0.51 -13.17 5.45
N SER A 70 0.41 -13.20 6.77
CA SER A 70 -0.64 -12.48 7.51
C SER A 70 -0.55 -10.96 7.27
N ARG A 71 0.64 -10.39 7.33
CA ARG A 71 0.87 -8.95 7.08
C ARG A 71 0.56 -8.56 5.64
N TYR A 72 0.92 -9.42 4.68
CA TYR A 72 0.61 -9.22 3.28
C TYR A 72 -0.89 -9.08 3.05
N GLN A 73 -1.67 -10.04 3.55
CA GLN A 73 -3.13 -10.03 3.42
C GLN A 73 -3.77 -8.82 4.13
N LYS A 74 -3.34 -8.54 5.35
CA LYS A 74 -3.86 -7.40 6.13
C LYS A 74 -3.54 -6.06 5.48
N SER A 75 -2.37 -5.92 4.87
CA SER A 75 -1.98 -4.67 4.21
C SER A 75 -2.89 -4.37 3.01
N ILE A 76 -3.25 -5.37 2.22
CA ILE A 76 -4.17 -5.22 1.09
C ILE A 76 -5.56 -4.82 1.58
N ILE A 77 -6.08 -5.50 2.60
CA ILE A 77 -7.41 -5.20 3.18
C ILE A 77 -7.43 -3.77 3.72
N ASN A 78 -6.41 -3.36 4.45
CA ASN A 78 -6.35 -2.03 5.03
C ASN A 78 -6.19 -0.95 3.96
N ALA A 79 -5.42 -1.20 2.91
CA ALA A 79 -5.31 -0.29 1.78
C ALA A 79 -6.67 -0.14 1.07
N TYR A 80 -7.39 -1.23 0.90
CA TYR A 80 -8.74 -1.20 0.35
C TYR A 80 -9.67 -0.32 1.19
N TYR A 81 -9.70 -0.51 2.51
CA TYR A 81 -10.52 0.33 3.38
C TYR A 81 -10.08 1.79 3.39
N SER A 82 -8.80 2.06 3.19
CA SER A 82 -8.31 3.43 3.17
C SER A 82 -8.73 4.22 1.93
N HIS A 83 -9.03 3.54 0.80
CA HIS A 83 -9.28 4.23 -0.48
C HIS A 83 -10.49 5.16 -0.44
N GLU A 84 -11.47 4.88 0.39
CA GLU A 84 -12.65 5.72 0.57
C GLU A 84 -12.41 6.92 1.51
N ILE A 85 -11.36 6.84 2.34
CA ILE A 85 -11.08 7.84 3.36
C ILE A 85 -10.07 8.87 2.88
N VAL A 86 -9.08 8.43 2.10
CA VAL A 86 -7.98 9.28 1.64
C VAL A 86 -8.36 10.08 0.40
N ASP A 87 -7.71 11.21 0.21
CA ASP A 87 -7.97 12.07 -0.96
C ASP A 87 -7.44 11.45 -2.24
N ARG A 88 -6.27 10.81 -2.18
CA ARG A 88 -5.64 10.14 -3.31
C ARG A 88 -5.02 8.82 -2.87
N LEU A 89 -5.23 7.78 -3.67
CA LEU A 89 -4.58 6.48 -3.52
C LEU A 89 -3.87 6.11 -4.81
N TYR A 90 -2.60 5.73 -4.68
CA TYR A 90 -1.78 5.26 -5.80
C TYR A 90 -1.38 3.82 -5.54
N LEU A 91 -1.75 2.92 -6.47
CA LEU A 91 -1.40 1.51 -6.39
C LEU A 91 -0.16 1.23 -7.24
N TYR A 92 0.87 0.69 -6.62
CA TYR A 92 2.11 0.29 -7.27
C TYR A 92 2.37 -1.19 -7.09
N ASP A 93 2.85 -1.85 -8.14
CA ASP A 93 3.37 -3.22 -8.06
C ASP A 93 4.89 -3.21 -8.11
N ASN A 94 5.50 -3.91 -7.16
CA ASN A 94 6.96 -4.03 -7.02
C ASN A 94 7.39 -5.51 -7.05
N SER A 95 6.78 -6.30 -7.93
CA SER A 95 7.03 -7.74 -8.02
C SER A 95 8.37 -8.10 -8.67
N ILE A 96 8.91 -7.23 -9.51
CA ILE A 96 10.12 -7.52 -10.29
C ILE A 96 11.34 -6.94 -9.61
N ASP A 97 12.33 -7.80 -9.33
CA ASP A 97 13.59 -7.39 -8.73
C ASP A 97 14.36 -6.42 -9.65
N ASP A 98 15.11 -5.52 -9.04
CA ASP A 98 15.95 -4.53 -9.72
C ASP A 98 15.21 -3.59 -10.70
N GLN A 99 13.88 -3.50 -10.56
CA GLN A 99 13.05 -2.54 -11.30
C GLN A 99 12.31 -1.61 -10.34
N SER A 100 12.05 -0.40 -10.81
CA SER A 100 11.21 0.55 -10.08
C SER A 100 9.78 0.02 -9.98
N PRO A 101 9.06 0.32 -8.88
CA PRO A 101 7.65 -0.03 -8.76
C PRO A 101 6.84 0.54 -9.94
N GLN A 102 5.94 -0.29 -10.47
CA GLN A 102 5.07 0.09 -11.57
C GLN A 102 3.75 0.65 -11.07
N LEU A 103 3.37 1.84 -11.51
CA LEU A 103 2.08 2.43 -11.19
C LEU A 103 0.96 1.68 -11.92
N ILE A 104 0.02 1.14 -11.16
CA ILE A 104 -1.11 0.34 -11.69
C ILE A 104 -2.35 1.21 -11.85
N ALA A 105 -2.71 1.98 -10.82
CA ALA A 105 -3.95 2.75 -10.81
C ALA A 105 -3.89 3.92 -9.86
N ARG A 106 -4.75 4.91 -10.11
CA ARG A 106 -4.93 6.08 -9.23
C ARG A 106 -6.40 6.24 -8.89
N PHE A 107 -6.65 6.52 -7.61
CA PHE A 107 -7.97 6.82 -7.08
C PHE A 107 -8.00 8.23 -6.52
N SER A 108 -9.14 8.89 -6.68
CA SER A 108 -9.43 10.19 -6.09
C SER A 108 -10.78 10.13 -5.38
N ASP A 109 -10.80 10.45 -4.10
CA ASP A 109 -12.01 10.44 -3.29
C ASP A 109 -12.82 9.14 -3.40
N GLY A 110 -12.12 8.01 -3.40
CA GLY A 110 -12.70 6.68 -3.49
C GLY A 110 -13.04 6.21 -4.91
N GLU A 111 -12.85 7.04 -5.92
CA GLU A 111 -13.17 6.70 -7.30
C GLU A 111 -11.92 6.43 -8.14
N LEU A 112 -11.99 5.41 -8.99
CA LEU A 112 -10.92 5.10 -9.94
C LEU A 112 -10.82 6.19 -11.00
N ILE A 113 -9.70 6.90 -11.01
CA ILE A 113 -9.44 8.00 -11.96
C ILE A 113 -8.72 7.49 -13.21
N LYS A 114 -7.74 6.62 -13.01
CA LYS A 114 -6.92 6.10 -14.11
C LYS A 114 -6.37 4.73 -13.78
N GLN A 115 -6.46 3.83 -14.73
CA GLN A 115 -5.80 2.54 -14.73
C GLN A 115 -4.77 2.53 -15.86
N TYR A 116 -3.54 2.15 -15.52
CA TYR A 116 -2.45 2.11 -16.48
C TYR A 116 -2.37 0.74 -17.17
N PRO A 117 -2.05 0.68 -18.47
CA PRO A 117 -1.92 -0.58 -19.16
C PRO A 117 -0.77 -1.43 -18.60
N CYS A 118 -1.10 -2.62 -18.11
CA CYS A 118 -0.12 -3.57 -17.58
C CYS A 118 -0.79 -4.94 -17.38
N ASN A 119 0.01 -5.97 -17.15
CA ASN A 119 -0.51 -7.21 -16.61
C ASN A 119 -0.91 -6.98 -15.16
N LEU A 120 -2.20 -7.03 -14.87
CA LEU A 120 -2.73 -6.74 -13.55
C LEU A 120 -2.35 -7.84 -12.55
N PRO A 121 -1.61 -7.51 -11.49
CA PRO A 121 -1.36 -8.45 -10.40
C PRO A 121 -2.68 -8.84 -9.70
N SER A 122 -2.74 -10.07 -9.21
CA SER A 122 -3.96 -10.58 -8.55
C SER A 122 -4.43 -9.74 -7.36
N TRP A 123 -3.51 -9.13 -6.63
CA TRP A 123 -3.85 -8.30 -5.47
C TRP A 123 -4.66 -7.06 -5.84
N THR A 124 -4.62 -6.61 -7.10
CA THR A 124 -5.35 -5.43 -7.54
C THR A 124 -6.84 -5.68 -7.78
N GLU A 125 -7.26 -6.93 -7.85
CA GLU A 125 -8.67 -7.29 -8.12
C GLU A 125 -9.64 -6.65 -7.14
N ALA A 126 -9.30 -6.65 -5.85
CA ALA A 126 -10.15 -6.07 -4.82
C ALA A 126 -10.43 -4.58 -5.05
N PHE A 127 -9.50 -3.86 -5.68
CA PHE A 127 -9.62 -2.42 -5.94
C PHE A 127 -10.29 -2.09 -7.27
N LEU A 128 -10.18 -2.98 -8.26
CA LEU A 128 -10.59 -2.69 -9.65
C LEU A 128 -11.90 -3.36 -10.04
N GLN A 129 -12.37 -4.30 -9.24
CA GLN A 129 -13.69 -4.93 -9.41
C GLN A 129 -14.71 -4.23 -8.50
N SER A 130 -15.26 -3.17 -8.97
CA SER A 130 -16.40 -2.52 -8.30
C SER A 130 -17.56 -2.37 -9.25
#